data_5dce74aa61fa4dbe1605c186f63eeef2
#
_entry.id   5dce74aa61fa4dbe1605c186f63eeef2
#
_cell.length_a   1.000
_cell.length_b   1.000
_cell.length_c   1.000
_cell.angle_alpha   90.00
_cell.angle_beta   90.00
_cell.angle_gamma   90.00
#
_symmetry.space_group_name_H-M   'P 1'
#
loop_
_entity.id
_entity.type
_entity.pdbx_description
1 polymer ?
#
loop_
_entity_poly.entity_id
_entity_poly.type
_entity_poly.pdbx_seq_one_letter_code
_entity_poly.pdbx_strand_id
1 'polypeptide(L)'
;MRNQIPLLLLAALSFASCAVKPVANFTAPADKIVAPAEITFTNTSIKAETYAWDFGDGGTSTEASPTHRYTHSGNFTVVLKATKGSKTVTRKQMIQVTAPERCLVEIETDYGTMTAELYNATPKHRDNFIKLAEEGYYNDLLFHRVINGFMIQGGDPNSRNAPAGQSLGFGGPSQLIPAEF
;
A
#
# COMPACT_ATOMS: atom_id res chain seq x y z
N MET A 1 -5.13 -80.07 -10.05
CA MET A 1 -4.84 -78.97 -11.03
C MET A 1 -4.81 -77.66 -10.24
N ARG A 2 -3.58 -77.17 -9.95
CA ARG A 2 -3.45 -75.91 -9.18
C ARG A 2 -3.17 -74.79 -10.17
N ASN A 3 -4.15 -73.87 -10.34
CA ASN A 3 -3.99 -72.67 -11.14
C ASN A 3 -3.05 -71.68 -10.41
N GLN A 4 -1.92 -71.38 -10.98
CA GLN A 4 -1.02 -70.34 -10.57
C GLN A 4 -1.42 -69.04 -11.32
N ILE A 5 -1.85 -68.01 -10.59
CA ILE A 5 -2.09 -66.66 -11.14
C ILE A 5 -0.76 -65.92 -11.07
N PRO A 6 -0.22 -65.36 -12.17
CA PRO A 6 1.01 -64.58 -12.09
C PRO A 6 0.70 -63.20 -11.51
N LEU A 7 1.41 -62.87 -10.44
CA LEU A 7 1.40 -61.58 -9.80
C LEU A 7 2.12 -60.54 -10.69
N LEU A 8 1.37 -59.69 -11.39
CA LEU A 8 1.93 -58.57 -12.16
C LEU A 8 2.43 -57.51 -11.20
N LEU A 9 3.74 -57.39 -11.07
CA LEU A 9 4.43 -56.37 -10.31
C LEU A 9 4.40 -55.05 -11.11
N LEU A 10 3.47 -54.15 -10.77
CA LEU A 10 3.35 -52.82 -11.39
C LEU A 10 4.50 -51.97 -10.77
N ALA A 11 5.61 -51.83 -11.47
CA ALA A 11 6.68 -50.92 -11.12
C ALA A 11 6.24 -49.47 -11.35
N ALA A 12 5.88 -48.75 -10.30
CA ALA A 12 5.63 -47.32 -10.35
C ALA A 12 6.94 -46.58 -10.60
N LEU A 13 7.19 -46.19 -11.86
CA LEU A 13 8.28 -45.23 -12.16
C LEU A 13 7.94 -43.89 -11.56
N SER A 14 8.46 -43.58 -10.40
CA SER A 14 8.49 -42.22 -9.86
C SER A 14 9.50 -41.38 -10.66
N PHE A 15 8.97 -40.60 -11.63
CA PHE A 15 9.74 -39.54 -12.28
C PHE A 15 10.07 -38.49 -11.21
N ALA A 16 11.28 -38.54 -10.67
CA ALA A 16 11.84 -37.43 -9.91
C ALA A 16 12.01 -36.25 -10.87
N SER A 17 10.96 -35.43 -11.01
CA SER A 17 11.05 -34.16 -11.72
C SER A 17 12.12 -33.31 -11.02
N CYS A 18 13.27 -33.18 -11.65
CA CYS A 18 14.31 -32.25 -11.22
C CYS A 18 13.74 -30.82 -11.38
N ALA A 19 13.03 -30.32 -10.36
CA ALA A 19 12.38 -29.03 -10.42
C ALA A 19 13.43 -27.94 -10.62
N VAL A 20 13.46 -27.36 -11.80
CA VAL A 20 14.38 -26.29 -12.17
C VAL A 20 14.11 -25.10 -11.27
N LYS A 21 15.17 -24.59 -10.59
CA LYS A 21 15.07 -23.44 -9.71
C LYS A 21 14.68 -22.18 -10.51
N PRO A 22 13.64 -21.41 -10.14
CA PRO A 22 13.32 -20.17 -10.79
C PRO A 22 14.38 -19.11 -10.52
N VAL A 23 14.39 -18.06 -11.34
CA VAL A 23 15.18 -16.83 -11.12
C VAL A 23 14.18 -15.69 -10.92
N ALA A 24 14.18 -15.07 -9.74
CA ALA A 24 13.36 -13.90 -9.47
C ALA A 24 14.08 -12.64 -9.95
N ASN A 25 13.46 -11.86 -10.80
CA ASN A 25 13.94 -10.56 -11.22
C ASN A 25 12.80 -9.65 -11.68
N PHE A 26 12.98 -8.32 -11.53
CA PHE A 26 12.04 -7.31 -11.99
C PHE A 26 12.74 -5.98 -12.20
N THR A 27 12.09 -5.08 -12.95
CA THR A 27 12.48 -3.70 -13.11
C THR A 27 11.36 -2.78 -12.66
N ALA A 28 11.75 -1.62 -12.13
CA ALA A 28 10.89 -0.49 -11.83
C ALA A 28 11.40 0.74 -12.62
N PRO A 29 10.58 1.79 -12.82
CA PRO A 29 11.05 3.03 -13.43
C PRO A 29 12.30 3.57 -12.73
N ALA A 30 13.24 4.09 -13.52
CA ALA A 30 14.50 4.67 -13.04
C ALA A 30 14.38 6.18 -12.75
N ASP A 31 13.28 6.81 -13.16
CA ASP A 31 13.05 8.23 -13.02
C ASP A 31 12.73 8.63 -11.57
N LYS A 32 12.87 9.92 -11.29
CA LYS A 32 12.49 10.50 -10.00
C LYS A 32 10.98 10.29 -9.77
N ILE A 33 10.66 9.49 -8.75
CA ILE A 33 9.30 9.19 -8.36
C ILE A 33 8.87 10.20 -7.30
N VAL A 34 7.74 10.88 -7.53
CA VAL A 34 7.18 11.88 -6.61
C VAL A 34 5.80 11.41 -6.16
N ALA A 35 5.57 11.35 -4.85
CA ALA A 35 4.27 10.94 -4.29
C ALA A 35 3.16 11.98 -4.57
N PRO A 36 1.89 11.56 -4.78
CA PRO A 36 1.47 10.18 -4.99
C PRO A 36 1.88 9.66 -6.38
N ALA A 37 2.30 8.41 -6.48
CA ALA A 37 2.82 7.85 -7.74
C ALA A 37 2.31 6.42 -7.99
N GLU A 38 1.88 6.16 -9.21
CA GLU A 38 1.60 4.82 -9.72
C GLU A 38 2.86 4.25 -10.37
N ILE A 39 3.28 3.07 -9.93
CA ILE A 39 4.49 2.40 -10.42
C ILE A 39 4.11 1.03 -10.97
N THR A 40 4.39 0.80 -12.24
CA THR A 40 4.27 -0.52 -12.86
C THR A 40 5.59 -1.26 -12.71
N PHE A 41 5.53 -2.44 -12.09
CA PHE A 41 6.66 -3.34 -11.93
C PHE A 41 6.68 -4.36 -13.07
N THR A 42 7.72 -4.32 -13.90
CA THR A 42 7.88 -5.29 -14.98
C THR A 42 8.62 -6.52 -14.46
N ASN A 43 7.94 -7.65 -14.43
CA ASN A 43 8.52 -8.93 -14.03
C ASN A 43 9.39 -9.50 -15.16
N THR A 44 10.64 -9.77 -14.84
CA THR A 44 11.63 -10.40 -15.73
C THR A 44 12.14 -11.73 -15.17
N SER A 45 11.37 -12.36 -14.29
CA SER A 45 11.69 -13.66 -13.71
C SER A 45 11.67 -14.76 -14.77
N ILE A 46 12.55 -15.76 -14.59
CA ILE A 46 12.70 -16.88 -15.51
C ILE A 46 12.29 -18.17 -14.80
N LYS A 47 11.53 -19.02 -15.49
CA LYS A 47 11.10 -20.35 -15.03
C LYS A 47 10.28 -20.32 -13.72
N ALA A 48 9.54 -19.26 -13.46
CA ALA A 48 8.57 -19.16 -12.37
C ALA A 48 7.13 -19.41 -12.87
N GLU A 49 6.26 -19.85 -12.00
CA GLU A 49 4.84 -20.16 -12.26
C GLU A 49 3.91 -19.23 -11.49
N THR A 50 4.33 -18.81 -10.28
CA THR A 50 3.56 -17.90 -9.43
C THR A 50 4.43 -16.83 -8.81
N TYR A 51 3.80 -15.71 -8.49
CA TYR A 51 4.44 -14.51 -7.98
C TYR A 51 3.74 -14.02 -6.73
N ALA A 52 4.51 -13.47 -5.79
CA ALA A 52 3.97 -12.73 -4.65
C ALA A 52 4.85 -11.51 -4.42
N TRP A 53 4.20 -10.36 -4.40
CA TRP A 53 4.82 -9.04 -4.22
C TRP A 53 4.49 -8.48 -2.85
N ASP A 54 5.45 -7.79 -2.27
CA ASP A 54 5.31 -6.92 -1.12
C ASP A 54 5.99 -5.60 -1.50
N PHE A 55 5.24 -4.50 -1.45
CA PHE A 55 5.73 -3.20 -1.93
C PHE A 55 6.44 -2.39 -0.84
N GLY A 56 6.47 -2.91 0.40
CA GLY A 56 7.19 -2.30 1.51
C GLY A 56 6.43 -1.20 2.25
N ASP A 57 5.19 -0.91 1.85
CA ASP A 57 4.26 0.03 2.49
C ASP A 57 3.03 -0.67 3.10
N GLY A 58 3.02 -2.01 3.08
CA GLY A 58 1.91 -2.86 3.49
C GLY A 58 1.05 -3.35 2.32
N GLY A 59 1.21 -2.79 1.11
CA GLY A 59 0.57 -3.27 -0.11
C GLY A 59 1.18 -4.58 -0.62
N THR A 60 0.36 -5.46 -1.20
CA THR A 60 0.78 -6.74 -1.77
C THR A 60 0.05 -7.04 -3.08
N SER A 61 0.64 -7.89 -3.95
CA SER A 61 -0.01 -8.39 -5.15
C SER A 61 0.45 -9.80 -5.51
N THR A 62 -0.36 -10.53 -6.27
CA THR A 62 0.00 -11.83 -6.88
C THR A 62 0.05 -11.79 -8.41
N GLU A 63 -0.15 -10.63 -9.00
CA GLU A 63 -0.09 -10.44 -10.44
C GLU A 63 1.33 -10.66 -10.98
N ALA A 64 1.42 -11.02 -12.25
CA ALA A 64 2.71 -11.24 -12.89
C ALA A 64 3.53 -9.94 -12.95
N SER A 65 2.92 -8.84 -13.37
CA SER A 65 3.53 -7.50 -13.47
C SER A 65 2.53 -6.49 -12.91
N PRO A 66 2.53 -6.24 -11.59
CA PRO A 66 1.55 -5.40 -10.94
C PRO A 66 1.85 -3.91 -11.14
N THR A 67 0.79 -3.12 -11.03
CA THR A 67 0.87 -1.67 -10.78
C THR A 67 0.52 -1.42 -9.32
N HIS A 68 1.32 -0.59 -8.63
CA HIS A 68 1.11 -0.22 -7.25
C HIS A 68 1.20 1.30 -7.08
N ARG A 69 0.32 1.84 -6.22
CA ARG A 69 0.28 3.26 -5.91
C ARG A 69 0.88 3.54 -4.54
N TYR A 70 1.98 4.30 -4.54
CA TYR A 70 2.54 4.88 -3.32
C TYR A 70 1.89 6.22 -3.02
N THR A 71 1.21 6.33 -1.91
CA THR A 71 0.48 7.56 -1.51
C THR A 71 1.35 8.55 -0.76
N HIS A 72 2.48 8.09 -0.20
CA HIS A 72 3.37 8.92 0.59
C HIS A 72 4.85 8.73 0.20
N SER A 73 5.68 9.70 0.56
CA SER A 73 7.12 9.65 0.32
C SER A 73 7.82 8.70 1.30
N GLY A 74 8.90 8.08 0.87
CA GLY A 74 9.67 7.14 1.70
C GLY A 74 10.66 6.32 0.89
N ASN A 75 11.38 5.45 1.60
CA ASN A 75 12.21 4.41 1.03
C ASN A 75 11.52 3.06 1.23
N PHE A 76 11.06 2.47 0.14
CA PHE A 76 10.30 1.22 0.18
C PHE A 76 11.17 0.07 -0.34
N THR A 77 11.20 -1.04 0.40
CA THR A 77 11.86 -2.25 -0.07
C THR A 77 10.84 -3.16 -0.74
N VAL A 78 10.83 -3.15 -2.05
CA VAL A 78 9.97 -4.04 -2.84
C VAL A 78 10.57 -5.43 -2.88
N VAL A 79 9.75 -6.43 -2.57
CA VAL A 79 10.13 -7.84 -2.51
C VAL A 79 9.28 -8.65 -3.49
N LEU A 80 9.92 -9.30 -4.47
CA LEU A 80 9.29 -10.30 -5.33
C LEU A 80 9.70 -11.69 -4.90
N LYS A 81 8.72 -12.55 -4.63
CA LYS A 81 8.89 -14.00 -4.49
C LYS A 81 8.38 -14.69 -5.76
N ALA A 82 9.27 -15.38 -6.46
CA ALA A 82 8.95 -16.14 -7.66
C ALA A 82 9.06 -17.64 -7.36
N THR A 83 8.00 -18.40 -7.61
CA THR A 83 7.88 -19.79 -7.20
C THR A 83 7.66 -20.71 -8.40
N LYS A 84 8.30 -21.89 -8.37
CA LYS A 84 8.04 -23.02 -9.28
C LYS A 84 7.99 -24.31 -8.48
N GLY A 85 6.82 -24.96 -8.47
CA GLY A 85 6.57 -26.12 -7.62
C GLY A 85 6.87 -25.80 -6.16
N SER A 86 7.80 -26.51 -5.52
CA SER A 86 8.22 -26.27 -4.13
C SER A 86 9.37 -25.27 -3.97
N LYS A 87 9.91 -24.73 -5.06
CA LYS A 87 11.09 -23.85 -5.03
C LYS A 87 10.70 -22.39 -5.16
N THR A 88 11.07 -21.57 -4.16
CA THR A 88 10.84 -20.12 -4.17
C THR A 88 12.19 -19.39 -4.16
N VAL A 89 12.28 -18.34 -4.96
CA VAL A 89 13.41 -17.40 -4.99
C VAL A 89 12.89 -15.99 -4.77
N THR A 90 13.66 -15.19 -4.06
CA THR A 90 13.29 -13.82 -3.69
C THR A 90 14.24 -12.82 -4.33
N ARG A 91 13.70 -11.73 -4.87
CA ARG A 91 14.41 -10.53 -5.31
C ARG A 91 13.93 -9.36 -4.46
N LYS A 92 14.86 -8.50 -4.01
CA LYS A 92 14.58 -7.26 -3.30
C LYS A 92 15.19 -6.08 -4.05
N GLN A 93 14.48 -4.97 -4.08
CA GLN A 93 14.98 -3.71 -4.65
C GLN A 93 14.40 -2.55 -3.84
N MET A 94 15.23 -1.59 -3.48
CA MET A 94 14.78 -0.37 -2.81
C MET A 94 14.31 0.64 -3.85
N ILE A 95 13.18 1.27 -3.60
CA ILE A 95 12.60 2.36 -4.38
C ILE A 95 12.47 3.56 -3.48
N GLN A 96 12.95 4.70 -3.97
CA GLN A 96 12.80 5.98 -3.29
C GLN A 96 11.64 6.77 -3.92
N VAL A 97 10.64 7.07 -3.12
CA VAL A 97 9.54 7.98 -3.47
C VAL A 97 9.77 9.30 -2.73
N THR A 98 9.92 10.38 -3.48
CA THR A 98 10.16 11.70 -2.92
C THR A 98 8.86 12.44 -2.65
N ALA A 99 8.88 13.38 -1.71
CA ALA A 99 7.75 14.28 -1.49
C ALA A 99 7.60 15.27 -2.67
N PRO A 100 6.38 15.73 -2.96
CA PRO A 100 6.18 16.85 -3.88
C PRO A 100 6.84 18.11 -3.31
N GLU A 101 7.21 19.05 -4.18
CA GLU A 101 7.81 20.33 -3.77
C GLU A 101 6.83 21.11 -2.87
N ARG A 102 5.56 21.14 -3.26
CA ARG A 102 4.46 21.71 -2.47
C ARG A 102 3.33 20.70 -2.39
N CYS A 103 2.84 20.44 -1.19
CA CYS A 103 1.68 19.61 -0.95
C CYS A 103 0.49 20.50 -0.62
N LEU A 104 -0.42 20.68 -1.57
CA LEU A 104 -1.62 21.49 -1.41
C LEU A 104 -2.83 20.61 -1.17
N VAL A 105 -3.68 21.03 -0.25
CA VAL A 105 -4.98 20.40 0.06
C VAL A 105 -6.07 21.45 -0.12
N GLU A 106 -7.11 21.10 -0.85
CA GLU A 106 -8.32 21.89 -0.97
C GLU A 106 -9.38 21.38 0.02
N ILE A 107 -9.92 22.29 0.80
CA ILE A 107 -10.99 22.03 1.76
C ILE A 107 -12.24 22.75 1.24
N GLU A 108 -13.13 21.99 0.65
CA GLU A 108 -14.40 22.49 0.11
C GLU A 108 -15.43 22.58 1.23
N THR A 109 -16.14 23.70 1.30
CA THR A 109 -17.22 23.92 2.25
C THR A 109 -18.40 24.63 1.57
N ASP A 110 -19.58 24.64 2.18
CA ASP A 110 -20.74 25.40 1.70
C ASP A 110 -20.48 26.92 1.59
N TYR A 111 -19.42 27.41 2.22
CA TYR A 111 -19.03 28.83 2.24
C TYR A 111 -17.87 29.15 1.29
N GLY A 112 -17.34 28.15 0.58
CA GLY A 112 -16.23 28.30 -0.36
C GLY A 112 -15.09 27.32 -0.07
N THR A 113 -14.03 27.41 -0.90
CA THR A 113 -12.87 26.55 -0.86
C THR A 113 -11.70 27.24 -0.17
N MET A 114 -11.05 26.53 0.74
CA MET A 114 -9.78 26.94 1.37
C MET A 114 -8.66 26.08 0.82
N THR A 115 -7.50 26.70 0.52
CA THR A 115 -6.29 25.95 0.14
C THR A 115 -5.30 25.97 1.30
N ALA A 116 -4.88 24.81 1.77
CA ALA A 116 -3.85 24.63 2.78
C ALA A 116 -2.59 24.02 2.17
N GLU A 117 -1.42 24.48 2.59
CA GLU A 117 -0.14 23.87 2.24
C GLU A 117 0.38 23.07 3.43
N LEU A 118 0.64 21.76 3.19
CA LEU A 118 1.22 20.89 4.20
C LEU A 118 2.74 20.94 4.14
N TYR A 119 3.39 21.11 5.30
CA TYR A 119 4.83 21.27 5.39
C TYR A 119 5.60 19.97 5.15
N ASN A 120 6.65 20.03 4.33
CA ASN A 120 7.58 18.92 4.12
C ASN A 120 8.48 18.67 5.33
N ALA A 121 8.57 19.61 6.27
CA ALA A 121 9.32 19.48 7.53
C ALA A 121 8.69 18.48 8.51
N THR A 122 7.38 18.21 8.37
CA THR A 122 6.63 17.25 9.20
C THR A 122 6.05 16.12 8.31
N PRO A 123 6.90 15.28 7.72
CA PRO A 123 6.48 14.34 6.68
C PRO A 123 5.47 13.30 7.16
N LYS A 124 5.55 12.81 8.40
CA LYS A 124 4.61 11.82 8.93
C LYS A 124 3.22 12.40 9.11
N HIS A 125 3.10 13.64 9.61
CA HIS A 125 1.82 14.33 9.75
C HIS A 125 1.23 14.66 8.38
N ARG A 126 2.05 15.20 7.46
CA ARG A 126 1.65 15.47 6.08
C ARG A 126 1.10 14.20 5.39
N ASP A 127 1.89 13.13 5.39
CA ASP A 127 1.56 11.90 4.68
C ASP A 127 0.32 11.21 5.28
N ASN A 128 0.16 11.26 6.62
CA ASN A 128 -1.05 10.79 7.28
C ASN A 128 -2.29 11.63 6.90
N PHE A 129 -2.14 12.94 6.81
CA PHE A 129 -3.25 13.81 6.39
C PHE A 129 -3.67 13.50 4.96
N ILE A 130 -2.72 13.35 4.02
CA ILE A 130 -2.98 12.99 2.63
C ILE A 130 -3.71 11.65 2.56
N LYS A 131 -3.19 10.62 3.25
CA LYS A 131 -3.81 9.29 3.30
C LYS A 131 -5.27 9.37 3.76
N LEU A 132 -5.53 10.05 4.87
CA LEU A 132 -6.89 10.19 5.40
C LEU A 132 -7.81 10.98 4.46
N ALA A 133 -7.28 12.00 3.76
CA ALA A 133 -8.04 12.75 2.76
C ALA A 133 -8.39 11.88 1.55
N GLU A 134 -7.44 11.11 1.02
CA GLU A 134 -7.66 10.17 -0.10
C GLU A 134 -8.63 9.04 0.25
N GLU A 135 -8.64 8.57 1.50
CA GLU A 135 -9.60 7.60 2.03
C GLU A 135 -11.00 8.19 2.28
N GLY A 136 -11.17 9.51 2.07
CA GLY A 136 -12.44 10.22 2.31
C GLY A 136 -12.77 10.38 3.80
N TYR A 137 -11.79 10.21 4.69
CA TYR A 137 -11.99 10.31 6.13
C TYR A 137 -12.59 11.66 6.55
N TYR A 138 -12.18 12.75 5.90
CA TYR A 138 -12.61 14.11 6.23
C TYR A 138 -13.90 14.54 5.53
N ASN A 139 -14.46 13.72 4.62
CA ASN A 139 -15.67 14.07 3.88
C ASN A 139 -16.88 14.16 4.83
N ASP A 140 -17.71 15.18 4.64
CA ASP A 140 -18.96 15.43 5.38
C ASP A 140 -18.74 15.65 6.90
N LEU A 141 -17.55 16.07 7.31
CA LEU A 141 -17.27 16.43 8.70
C LEU A 141 -17.60 17.90 8.96
N LEU A 142 -18.04 18.20 10.18
CA LEU A 142 -18.28 19.56 10.61
C LEU A 142 -17.01 20.21 11.21
N PHE A 143 -16.89 21.52 11.04
CA PHE A 143 -16.09 22.32 11.98
C PHE A 143 -16.86 22.40 13.29
N HIS A 144 -16.59 21.48 14.20
CA HIS A 144 -17.36 21.28 15.43
C HIS A 144 -17.04 22.30 16.53
N ARG A 145 -16.00 23.10 16.35
CA ARG A 145 -15.64 24.19 17.27
C ARG A 145 -15.15 25.40 16.48
N VAL A 146 -15.83 26.53 16.68
CA VAL A 146 -15.50 27.80 16.03
C VAL A 146 -15.40 28.87 17.11
N ILE A 147 -14.23 29.51 17.21
CA ILE A 147 -14.00 30.62 18.14
C ILE A 147 -13.60 31.85 17.32
N ASN A 148 -14.45 32.88 17.35
CA ASN A 148 -14.24 34.09 16.58
C ASN A 148 -12.90 34.75 16.94
N GLY A 149 -12.15 35.12 15.91
CA GLY A 149 -10.84 35.76 16.05
C GLY A 149 -9.73 34.83 16.56
N PHE A 150 -9.99 33.51 16.69
CA PHE A 150 -8.98 32.56 17.19
C PHE A 150 -8.82 31.34 16.29
N MET A 151 -9.85 30.47 16.12
CA MET A 151 -9.68 29.21 15.40
C MET A 151 -11.00 28.55 14.96
N ILE A 152 -10.89 27.70 13.94
CA ILE A 152 -11.86 26.68 13.62
C ILE A 152 -11.23 25.31 13.83
N GLN A 153 -12.01 24.32 14.28
CA GLN A 153 -11.54 22.96 14.56
C GLN A 153 -12.50 21.94 13.92
N GLY A 154 -11.92 21.04 13.13
CA GLY A 154 -12.60 19.92 12.47
C GLY A 154 -11.88 18.59 12.70
N GLY A 155 -12.25 17.56 11.92
CA GLY A 155 -11.56 16.27 11.91
C GLY A 155 -12.13 15.21 12.86
N ASP A 156 -13.20 15.51 13.61
CA ASP A 156 -13.88 14.51 14.44
C ASP A 156 -14.86 13.66 13.58
N PRO A 157 -14.62 12.35 13.38
CA PRO A 157 -15.50 11.50 12.59
C PRO A 157 -16.91 11.38 13.17
N ASN A 158 -17.09 11.62 14.48
CA ASN A 158 -18.40 11.65 15.12
C ASN A 158 -19.24 12.87 14.71
N SER A 159 -18.63 13.84 14.05
CA SER A 159 -19.34 15.02 13.55
C SER A 159 -20.14 14.77 12.28
N ARG A 160 -19.86 13.66 11.58
CA ARG A 160 -20.61 13.26 10.38
C ARG A 160 -22.07 12.96 10.76
N ASN A 161 -23.00 13.74 10.22
CA ASN A 161 -24.43 13.64 10.51
C ASN A 161 -24.80 13.83 12.00
N ALA A 162 -23.98 14.52 12.78
CA ALA A 162 -24.24 14.74 14.20
C ALA A 162 -25.52 15.56 14.43
N PRO A 163 -26.43 15.15 15.30
CA PRO A 163 -27.59 15.94 15.67
C PRO A 163 -27.17 17.19 16.45
N ALA A 164 -28.02 18.21 16.38
CA ALA A 164 -27.81 19.43 17.15
C ALA A 164 -27.66 19.17 18.65
N GLY A 165 -26.65 19.78 19.28
CA GLY A 165 -26.38 19.63 20.72
C GLY A 165 -25.50 18.41 21.08
N GLN A 166 -25.10 17.60 20.13
CA GLN A 166 -24.12 16.52 20.38
C GLN A 166 -22.77 17.10 20.78
N SER A 167 -22.18 16.57 21.84
CA SER A 167 -20.80 16.91 22.24
C SER A 167 -19.81 16.28 21.26
N LEU A 168 -18.95 17.08 20.65
CA LEU A 168 -17.96 16.69 19.64
C LEU A 168 -16.54 17.08 20.05
N GLY A 169 -15.54 16.62 19.29
CA GLY A 169 -14.15 16.92 19.52
C GLY A 169 -13.38 15.84 20.28
N PHE A 170 -13.99 14.68 20.51
CA PHE A 170 -13.39 13.54 21.21
C PHE A 170 -13.06 12.37 20.28
N GLY A 171 -13.51 12.40 19.02
CA GLY A 171 -13.21 11.40 18.01
C GLY A 171 -11.91 11.70 17.28
N GLY A 172 -11.28 10.64 16.76
CA GLY A 172 -10.08 10.75 15.94
C GLY A 172 -9.70 9.41 15.31
N PRO A 173 -8.70 9.38 14.42
CA PRO A 173 -8.18 8.13 13.89
C PRO A 173 -7.55 7.29 15.02
N SER A 174 -7.61 5.96 14.88
CA SER A 174 -7.05 5.03 15.86
C SER A 174 -5.52 5.08 15.96
N GLN A 175 -4.87 5.54 14.90
CA GLN A 175 -3.40 5.64 14.82
C GLN A 175 -2.93 7.02 15.28
N LEU A 176 -2.07 7.03 16.29
CA LEU A 176 -1.38 8.23 16.75
C LEU A 176 -0.07 8.43 15.98
N ILE A 177 0.21 9.66 15.60
CA ILE A 177 1.46 10.05 14.95
C ILE A 177 2.38 10.66 16.01
N PRO A 178 3.63 10.18 16.17
CA PRO A 178 4.61 10.82 17.05
C PRO A 178 4.87 12.25 16.61
N ALA A 179 5.08 13.15 17.58
CA ALA A 179 5.38 14.55 17.30
C ALA A 179 6.64 14.69 16.42
N GLU A 180 6.61 15.65 15.50
CA GLU A 180 7.72 16.03 14.63
C GLU A 180 8.03 17.51 14.90
N PHE A 181 9.24 17.77 15.44
CA PHE A 181 9.72 19.13 15.77
C PHE A 181 10.91 19.48 14.88
#